data_f16c3571e2d919dfa09f38f3f01ab32c
#
_entry.id   f16c3571e2d919dfa09f38f3f01ab32c
#
_cell.length_a   1.000
_cell.length_b   1.000
_cell.length_c   1.000
_cell.angle_alpha   90.00
_cell.angle_beta   90.00
_cell.angle_gamma   90.00
#
_symmetry.space_group_name_H-M   'P 1'
#
loop_
_entity.id
_entity.type
_entity.pdbx_description
1 polymer ?
#
loop_
_entity_poly.entity_id
_entity_poly.type
_entity_poly.pdbx_seq_one_letter_code
_entity_poly.pdbx_strand_id
1 'polypeptide(L)'
;GLMKDIFDVTHFSKDNIQISVFDIKTITEELKLFIDENIHQICLGEDGDLPTIKLELKERIEGWGDSNKTIGSIAEFFVHLYLKNYGYKQECLFFNLEEKSLKKGFDGLYSIEEEIWFMESKSGLITTKDISHASKIREAYNDVKKKITTGVDNNPWLNAYNHARIVGTKKNLRDNLKLLSDDFINKRYQHIDNKNIIP
;
A
#
# COMPACT_ATOMS: atom_id res chain seq x y z
N GLY A 1 -0.84 13.84 -15.39
CA GLY A 1 0.52 14.36 -15.22
C GLY A 1 1.49 13.48 -15.96
N LEU A 2 2.52 14.07 -16.55
CA LEU A 2 3.62 13.30 -17.15
C LEU A 2 4.29 12.49 -16.02
N MET A 3 4.45 11.16 -16.20
CA MET A 3 5.29 10.34 -15.33
C MET A 3 6.68 10.98 -15.28
N LYS A 4 7.14 11.27 -14.06
CA LYS A 4 8.51 11.73 -13.87
C LYS A 4 9.42 10.50 -13.95
N ASP A 5 10.56 10.63 -14.60
CA ASP A 5 11.58 9.56 -14.69
C ASP A 5 12.40 9.52 -13.38
N ILE A 6 11.71 9.28 -12.27
CA ILE A 6 12.26 9.31 -10.90
C ILE A 6 12.81 7.94 -10.50
N PHE A 7 12.22 6.89 -11.07
CA PHE A 7 12.59 5.51 -10.80
C PHE A 7 13.18 4.89 -12.06
N ASP A 8 14.32 4.25 -11.93
CA ASP A 8 14.86 3.38 -12.97
C ASP A 8 14.08 2.05 -12.96
N VAL A 9 13.14 1.90 -13.89
CA VAL A 9 12.15 0.81 -13.86
C VAL A 9 12.28 -0.07 -15.09
N THR A 10 12.30 -1.38 -14.87
CA THR A 10 12.13 -2.37 -15.92
C THR A 10 10.76 -3.04 -15.79
N HIS A 11 10.01 -3.09 -16.89
CA HIS A 11 8.67 -3.70 -16.93
C HIS A 11 8.69 -5.01 -17.72
N PHE A 12 8.00 -6.00 -17.17
CA PHE A 12 7.71 -7.28 -17.82
C PHE A 12 6.21 -7.50 -17.81
N SER A 13 5.63 -7.92 -18.92
CA SER A 13 4.19 -8.20 -19.01
C SER A 13 3.95 -9.55 -19.65
N LYS A 14 3.04 -10.32 -19.08
CA LYS A 14 2.56 -11.59 -19.65
C LYS A 14 1.10 -11.79 -19.23
N ASP A 15 0.24 -11.96 -20.21
CA ASP A 15 -1.20 -12.10 -20.00
C ASP A 15 -1.77 -10.92 -19.18
N ASN A 16 -2.39 -11.19 -18.04
CA ASN A 16 -2.90 -10.20 -17.10
C ASN A 16 -1.94 -9.90 -15.93
N ILE A 17 -0.66 -10.29 -16.06
CA ILE A 17 0.37 -10.07 -15.04
C ILE A 17 1.37 -9.03 -15.55
N GLN A 18 1.62 -8.01 -14.74
CA GLN A 18 2.68 -7.04 -14.95
C GLN A 18 3.65 -7.10 -13.78
N ILE A 19 4.94 -7.15 -14.07
CA ILE A 19 6.01 -7.06 -13.08
C ILE A 19 6.79 -5.79 -13.37
N SER A 20 6.93 -4.96 -12.35
CA SER A 20 7.76 -3.75 -12.40
C SER A 20 8.90 -3.91 -11.40
N VAL A 21 10.11 -3.79 -11.88
CA VAL A 21 11.33 -3.85 -11.06
C VAL A 21 11.98 -2.48 -11.06
N PHE A 22 12.17 -1.90 -9.89
CA PHE A 22 12.92 -0.66 -9.73
C PHE A 22 13.95 -0.79 -8.61
N ASP A 23 15.10 -0.16 -8.81
CA ASP A 23 16.23 -0.19 -7.90
C ASP A 23 16.57 1.25 -7.46
N ILE A 24 16.57 1.48 -6.16
CA ILE A 24 16.92 2.77 -5.57
C ILE A 24 18.34 2.65 -5.00
N LYS A 25 19.33 2.93 -5.86
CA LYS A 25 20.74 2.90 -5.46
C LYS A 25 21.15 4.11 -4.62
N THR A 26 20.54 5.27 -4.92
CA THR A 26 20.81 6.54 -4.25
C THR A 26 19.54 7.36 -4.18
N ILE A 27 19.42 8.17 -3.13
CA ILE A 27 18.35 9.16 -3.03
C ILE A 27 18.80 10.41 -3.79
N THR A 28 18.33 10.55 -5.03
CA THR A 28 18.62 11.73 -5.86
C THR A 28 17.85 12.97 -5.38
N GLU A 29 18.25 14.16 -5.83
CA GLU A 29 17.52 15.38 -5.49
C GLU A 29 16.09 15.37 -6.05
N GLU A 30 15.89 14.81 -7.25
CA GLU A 30 14.55 14.66 -7.85
C GLU A 30 13.68 13.73 -6.99
N LEU A 31 14.23 12.62 -6.49
CA LEU A 31 13.50 11.70 -5.61
C LEU A 31 13.18 12.37 -4.27
N LYS A 32 14.09 13.17 -3.69
CA LYS A 32 13.82 13.94 -2.47
C LYS A 32 12.69 14.92 -2.66
N LEU A 33 12.72 15.69 -3.75
CA LEU A 33 11.65 16.63 -4.08
C LEU A 33 10.31 15.91 -4.25
N PHE A 34 10.31 14.77 -4.93
CA PHE A 34 9.09 13.98 -5.13
C PHE A 34 8.55 13.40 -3.81
N ILE A 35 9.42 12.97 -2.90
CA ILE A 35 9.04 12.57 -1.53
C ILE A 35 8.39 13.77 -0.82
N ASP A 36 9.05 14.92 -0.83
CA ASP A 36 8.59 16.12 -0.15
C ASP A 36 7.23 16.63 -0.65
N GLU A 37 7.00 16.54 -1.96
CA GLU A 37 5.73 16.88 -2.60
C GLU A 37 4.57 15.93 -2.24
N ASN A 38 4.86 14.69 -1.84
CA ASN A 38 3.86 13.64 -1.73
C ASN A 38 3.70 13.01 -0.32
N ILE A 39 4.69 13.19 0.55
CA ILE A 39 4.74 12.52 1.86
C ILE A 39 3.48 12.79 2.72
N HIS A 40 2.98 14.04 2.72
CA HIS A 40 1.83 14.40 3.55
C HIS A 40 0.57 13.69 3.05
N GLN A 41 0.32 13.72 1.74
CA GLN A 41 -0.82 13.03 1.14
C GLN A 41 -0.74 11.50 1.30
N ILE A 42 0.46 10.91 1.18
CA ILE A 42 0.64 9.46 1.39
C ILE A 42 0.33 9.11 2.84
N CYS A 43 0.83 9.86 3.79
CA CYS A 43 0.70 9.56 5.21
C CYS A 43 -0.70 9.85 5.76
N LEU A 44 -1.28 11.02 5.45
CA LEU A 44 -2.49 11.58 6.06
C LEU A 44 -3.63 11.88 5.07
N GLY A 45 -3.41 11.73 3.76
CA GLY A 45 -4.44 11.92 2.73
C GLY A 45 -4.80 13.38 2.43
N GLU A 46 -4.06 14.33 2.95
CA GLU A 46 -4.26 15.78 2.79
C GLU A 46 -2.94 16.51 2.63
N ASP A 47 -2.98 17.80 2.33
CA ASP A 47 -1.80 18.67 2.31
C ASP A 47 -1.54 19.26 3.71
N GLY A 48 -0.28 19.57 4.01
CA GLY A 48 0.08 20.11 5.30
C GLY A 48 1.55 20.49 5.45
N ASP A 49 1.97 20.73 6.69
CA ASP A 49 3.31 21.20 7.02
C ASP A 49 4.37 20.11 6.82
N LEU A 50 5.29 20.34 5.87
CA LEU A 50 6.31 19.37 5.51
C LEU A 50 7.27 19.02 6.67
N PRO A 51 7.82 19.97 7.45
CA PRO A 51 8.64 19.64 8.61
C PRO A 51 7.92 18.76 9.63
N THR A 52 6.66 19.05 9.92
CA THR A 52 5.86 18.32 10.90
C THR A 52 5.63 16.88 10.45
N ILE A 53 5.22 16.64 9.21
CA ILE A 53 4.99 15.26 8.74
C ILE A 53 6.28 14.43 8.68
N LYS A 54 7.41 15.06 8.32
CA LYS A 54 8.72 14.39 8.36
C LYS A 54 9.11 13.96 9.77
N LEU A 55 8.86 14.84 10.75
CA LEU A 55 9.14 14.54 12.16
C LEU A 55 8.23 13.40 12.65
N GLU A 56 6.94 13.47 12.38
CA GLU A 56 5.98 12.44 12.77
C GLU A 56 6.31 11.09 12.15
N LEU A 57 6.62 11.03 10.85
CA LEU A 57 7.02 9.79 10.18
C LEU A 57 8.30 9.22 10.80
N LYS A 58 9.29 10.07 11.06
CA LYS A 58 10.54 9.67 11.71
C LYS A 58 10.27 9.07 13.09
N GLU A 59 9.49 9.74 13.93
CA GLU A 59 9.17 9.27 15.28
C GLU A 59 8.42 7.95 15.27
N ARG A 60 7.48 7.77 14.33
CA ARG A 60 6.75 6.51 14.16
C ARG A 60 7.68 5.36 13.77
N ILE A 61 8.59 5.60 12.80
CA ILE A 61 9.54 4.59 12.33
C ILE A 61 10.55 4.23 13.43
N GLU A 62 11.13 5.22 14.11
CA GLU A 62 12.11 5.00 15.18
C GLU A 62 11.47 4.40 16.44
N GLY A 63 10.24 4.79 16.75
CA GLY A 63 9.50 4.33 17.95
C GLY A 63 9.15 2.84 17.95
N TRP A 64 9.28 2.15 16.82
CA TRP A 64 9.01 0.70 16.77
C TRP A 64 10.11 -0.16 17.38
N GLY A 65 11.33 0.36 17.54
CA GLY A 65 12.45 -0.37 18.15
C GLY A 65 12.85 -1.70 17.49
N ASP A 66 12.20 -2.02 16.35
CA ASP A 66 12.38 -3.25 15.59
C ASP A 66 12.83 -2.92 14.16
N SER A 67 14.07 -3.31 13.85
CA SER A 67 14.67 -3.04 12.53
C SER A 67 13.89 -3.66 11.37
N ASN A 68 13.23 -4.79 11.56
CA ASN A 68 12.43 -5.43 10.52
C ASN A 68 11.15 -4.62 10.22
N LYS A 69 10.50 -4.09 11.24
CA LYS A 69 9.34 -3.20 11.07
C LYS A 69 9.75 -1.91 10.37
N THR A 70 10.87 -1.32 10.76
CA THR A 70 11.43 -0.12 10.13
C THR A 70 11.68 -0.36 8.63
N ILE A 71 12.38 -1.45 8.28
CA ILE A 71 12.65 -1.81 6.88
C ILE A 71 11.34 -2.05 6.12
N GLY A 72 10.39 -2.78 6.73
CA GLY A 72 9.08 -3.05 6.15
C GLY A 72 8.33 -1.78 5.79
N SER A 73 8.27 -0.84 6.71
CA SER A 73 7.55 0.42 6.49
C SER A 73 8.22 1.33 5.48
N ILE A 74 9.55 1.37 5.45
CA ILE A 74 10.28 2.11 4.42
C ILE A 74 9.98 1.51 3.05
N ALA A 75 10.02 0.20 2.91
CA ALA A 75 9.71 -0.48 1.66
C ALA A 75 8.26 -0.21 1.22
N GLU A 76 7.29 -0.33 2.14
CA GLU A 76 5.88 -0.01 1.89
C GLU A 76 5.70 1.45 1.43
N PHE A 77 6.35 2.40 2.09
CA PHE A 77 6.29 3.82 1.69
C PHE A 77 6.78 4.04 0.26
N PHE A 78 7.87 3.38 -0.15
CA PHE A 78 8.37 3.48 -1.53
C PHE A 78 7.43 2.83 -2.55
N VAL A 79 6.69 1.79 -2.19
CA VAL A 79 5.64 1.23 -3.04
C VAL A 79 4.51 2.25 -3.22
N HIS A 80 4.06 2.92 -2.17
CA HIS A 80 3.07 4.00 -2.26
C HIS A 80 3.56 5.13 -3.19
N LEU A 81 4.81 5.55 -3.03
CA LEU A 81 5.41 6.60 -3.84
C LEU A 81 5.51 6.20 -5.32
N TYR A 82 5.93 4.95 -5.59
CA TYR A 82 5.99 4.39 -6.93
C TYR A 82 4.61 4.37 -7.61
N LEU A 83 3.61 3.81 -6.96
CA LEU A 83 2.25 3.72 -7.49
C LEU A 83 1.64 5.10 -7.78
N LYS A 84 1.91 6.09 -6.91
CA LYS A 84 1.49 7.47 -7.13
C LYS A 84 2.13 8.06 -8.39
N ASN A 85 3.41 7.79 -8.65
CA ASN A 85 4.10 8.24 -9.87
C ASN A 85 3.48 7.63 -11.14
N TYR A 86 2.93 6.43 -11.05
CA TYR A 86 2.27 5.72 -12.15
C TYR A 86 0.75 5.97 -12.25
N GLY A 87 0.24 6.99 -11.55
CA GLY A 87 -1.14 7.46 -11.70
C GLY A 87 -2.17 6.66 -10.92
N TYR A 88 -1.76 5.75 -10.06
CA TYR A 88 -2.66 5.12 -9.12
C TYR A 88 -3.11 6.13 -8.07
N LYS A 89 -4.41 6.31 -7.93
CA LYS A 89 -4.95 7.15 -6.86
C LYS A 89 -4.98 6.35 -5.57
N GLN A 90 -4.28 6.83 -4.56
CA GLN A 90 -4.27 6.22 -3.24
C GLN A 90 -5.61 6.48 -2.55
N GLU A 91 -6.29 5.41 -2.14
CA GLU A 91 -7.59 5.43 -1.47
C GLU A 91 -7.48 4.97 0.00
N CYS A 92 -6.30 5.08 0.57
CA CYS A 92 -5.98 4.75 1.96
C CYS A 92 -4.93 5.72 2.51
N LEU A 93 -4.70 5.65 3.81
CA LEU A 93 -3.58 6.33 4.46
C LEU A 93 -2.44 5.34 4.70
N PHE A 94 -1.21 5.80 4.58
CA PHE A 94 -0.04 5.06 5.05
C PHE A 94 -0.05 4.95 6.58
N PHE A 95 -0.41 6.01 7.29
CA PHE A 95 -0.60 5.95 8.73
C PHE A 95 -1.88 5.21 9.10
N ASN A 96 -1.83 4.48 10.20
CA ASN A 96 -3.01 3.85 10.75
C ASN A 96 -4.00 4.90 11.30
N LEU A 97 -5.29 4.56 11.26
CA LEU A 97 -6.35 5.35 11.86
C LEU A 97 -6.28 5.37 13.40
N GLU A 98 -5.73 4.32 13.99
CA GLU A 98 -5.46 4.22 15.42
C GLU A 98 -3.99 4.48 15.69
N GLU A 99 -3.67 5.45 16.54
CA GLU A 99 -2.30 5.73 16.94
C GLU A 99 -1.59 4.48 17.47
N LYS A 100 -0.38 4.25 16.97
CA LYS A 100 0.50 3.16 17.40
C LYS A 100 -0.04 1.74 17.21
N SER A 101 -1.19 1.55 16.55
CA SER A 101 -1.69 0.21 16.24
C SER A 101 -1.07 -0.34 14.95
N LEU A 102 -1.03 -1.67 14.83
CA LEU A 102 -0.69 -2.31 13.56
C LEU A 102 -1.87 -2.20 12.60
N LYS A 103 -1.58 -1.95 11.32
CA LYS A 103 -2.60 -1.92 10.26
C LYS A 103 -3.28 -3.28 10.17
N LYS A 104 -4.61 -3.29 10.27
CA LYS A 104 -5.42 -4.51 10.36
C LYS A 104 -6.15 -4.85 9.08
N GLY A 105 -5.69 -4.35 7.94
CA GLY A 105 -6.34 -4.54 6.65
C GLY A 105 -5.33 -4.84 5.55
N PHE A 106 -5.60 -4.33 4.37
CA PHE A 106 -4.64 -4.29 3.27
C PHE A 106 -3.60 -3.20 3.54
N ASP A 107 -2.35 -3.39 3.10
CA ASP A 107 -1.32 -2.36 3.22
C ASP A 107 -1.65 -1.15 2.35
N GLY A 108 -2.26 -1.39 1.19
CA GLY A 108 -2.69 -0.33 0.30
C GLY A 108 -4.03 -0.61 -0.38
N LEU A 109 -4.73 0.48 -0.67
CA LEU A 109 -5.94 0.51 -1.47
C LEU A 109 -5.77 1.61 -2.51
N TYR A 110 -5.97 1.27 -3.77
CA TYR A 110 -5.80 2.17 -4.89
C TYR A 110 -6.96 2.12 -5.85
N SER A 111 -7.16 3.17 -6.62
CA SER A 111 -8.02 3.16 -7.77
C SER A 111 -7.28 3.66 -9.01
N ILE A 112 -7.59 3.06 -10.13
CA ILE A 112 -7.27 3.60 -11.44
C ILE A 112 -8.57 3.55 -12.25
N GLU A 113 -8.98 4.69 -12.80
CA GLU A 113 -10.31 4.87 -13.38
C GLU A 113 -11.42 4.53 -12.37
N GLU A 114 -12.12 3.41 -12.49
CA GLU A 114 -13.14 2.95 -11.55
C GLU A 114 -12.82 1.57 -10.95
N GLU A 115 -11.64 1.04 -11.22
CA GLU A 115 -11.18 -0.23 -10.69
C GLU A 115 -10.44 -0.04 -9.37
N ILE A 116 -10.72 -0.95 -8.41
CA ILE A 116 -10.04 -1.01 -7.11
C ILE A 116 -8.92 -2.04 -7.17
N TRP A 117 -7.77 -1.65 -6.61
CA TRP A 117 -6.58 -2.47 -6.49
C TRP A 117 -6.18 -2.61 -5.01
N PHE A 118 -5.89 -3.83 -4.59
CA PHE A 118 -5.46 -4.16 -3.23
C PHE A 118 -3.96 -4.43 -3.23
N MET A 119 -3.23 -3.74 -2.35
CA MET A 119 -1.79 -3.90 -2.22
C MET A 119 -1.43 -4.53 -0.89
N GLU A 120 -0.46 -5.43 -0.95
CA GLU A 120 0.21 -6.00 0.22
C GLU A 120 1.71 -6.00 -0.04
N SER A 121 2.49 -5.46 0.87
CA SER A 121 3.95 -5.38 0.73
C SER A 121 4.64 -6.40 1.63
N LYS A 122 5.72 -6.98 1.14
CA LYS A 122 6.60 -7.84 1.93
C LYS A 122 8.05 -7.47 1.66
N SER A 123 8.75 -7.19 2.71
CA SER A 123 10.18 -6.85 2.66
C SER A 123 11.05 -7.93 3.27
N GLY A 124 12.35 -7.78 3.10
CA GLY A 124 13.33 -8.60 3.77
C GLY A 124 14.75 -8.17 3.42
N LEU A 125 15.69 -8.53 4.28
CA LEU A 125 17.10 -8.24 4.06
C LEU A 125 17.69 -9.24 3.06
N ILE A 126 18.52 -8.75 2.13
CA ILE A 126 19.21 -9.58 1.14
C ILE A 126 20.10 -10.64 1.80
N THR A 127 20.50 -10.43 3.04
CA THR A 127 21.30 -11.37 3.85
C THR A 127 20.48 -12.50 4.46
N THR A 128 19.14 -12.44 4.38
CA THR A 128 18.27 -13.48 4.90
C THR A 128 18.37 -14.73 4.03
N LYS A 129 18.62 -15.90 4.65
CA LYS A 129 18.70 -17.17 3.94
C LYS A 129 17.41 -17.45 3.15
N ASP A 130 17.57 -17.93 1.93
CA ASP A 130 16.48 -18.32 1.01
C ASP A 130 15.49 -17.20 0.64
N ILE A 131 15.85 -15.94 0.89
CA ILE A 131 15.04 -14.79 0.48
C ILE A 131 15.14 -14.57 -1.04
N SER A 132 14.01 -14.23 -1.67
CA SER A 132 13.96 -13.80 -3.05
C SER A 132 12.73 -12.92 -3.30
N HIS A 133 12.77 -12.11 -4.36
CA HIS A 133 11.58 -11.37 -4.78
C HIS A 133 10.38 -12.29 -5.00
N ALA A 134 10.59 -13.44 -5.66
CA ALA A 134 9.53 -14.42 -5.90
C ALA A 134 8.92 -14.98 -4.60
N SER A 135 9.74 -15.23 -3.56
CA SER A 135 9.22 -15.67 -2.27
C SER A 135 8.39 -14.60 -1.58
N LYS A 136 8.80 -13.34 -1.65
CA LYS A 136 8.08 -12.21 -1.04
C LYS A 136 6.79 -11.85 -1.78
N ILE A 137 6.79 -11.86 -3.11
CA ILE A 137 5.59 -11.71 -3.93
C ILE A 137 4.56 -12.81 -3.60
N ARG A 138 5.01 -14.06 -3.48
CA ARG A 138 4.14 -15.17 -3.13
C ARG A 138 3.56 -15.02 -1.71
N GLU A 139 4.36 -14.60 -0.76
CA GLU A 139 3.93 -14.31 0.61
C GLU A 139 2.86 -13.22 0.62
N ALA A 140 3.11 -12.09 -0.04
CA ALA A 140 2.17 -10.98 -0.16
C ALA A 140 0.86 -11.41 -0.82
N TYR A 141 0.93 -12.10 -1.95
CA TYR A 141 -0.25 -12.62 -2.64
C TYR A 141 -1.08 -13.57 -1.76
N ASN A 142 -0.42 -14.49 -1.06
CA ASN A 142 -1.12 -15.43 -0.17
C ASN A 142 -1.80 -14.72 1.00
N ASP A 143 -1.20 -13.67 1.55
CA ASP A 143 -1.81 -12.86 2.61
C ASP A 143 -3.05 -12.13 2.11
N VAL A 144 -2.99 -11.47 0.93
CA VAL A 144 -4.17 -10.87 0.31
C VAL A 144 -5.24 -11.90 0.03
N LYS A 145 -4.85 -13.03 -0.58
CA LYS A 145 -5.78 -14.12 -0.88
C LYS A 145 -6.50 -14.59 0.38
N LYS A 146 -5.78 -14.83 1.47
CA LYS A 146 -6.37 -15.22 2.76
C LYS A 146 -7.36 -14.18 3.26
N LYS A 147 -7.01 -12.88 3.24
CA LYS A 147 -7.88 -11.78 3.66
C LYS A 147 -9.18 -11.71 2.86
N ILE A 148 -9.13 -12.05 1.56
CA ILE A 148 -10.27 -11.96 0.64
C ILE A 148 -11.16 -13.20 0.71
N THR A 149 -10.55 -14.40 0.76
CA THR A 149 -11.26 -15.66 0.52
C THR A 149 -11.63 -16.43 1.79
N THR A 150 -11.19 -15.96 2.96
CA THR A 150 -11.45 -16.65 4.24
C THR A 150 -11.84 -15.67 5.34
N GLY A 151 -12.39 -16.18 6.43
CA GLY A 151 -12.55 -15.39 7.66
C GLY A 151 -11.20 -15.21 8.35
N VAL A 152 -10.81 -13.95 8.55
CA VAL A 152 -9.67 -13.54 9.37
C VAL A 152 -10.20 -12.75 10.57
N ASP A 153 -9.39 -12.58 11.62
CA ASP A 153 -9.83 -11.98 12.89
C ASP A 153 -10.35 -10.54 12.75
N ASN A 154 -9.80 -9.80 11.79
CA ASN A 154 -10.22 -8.42 11.53
C ASN A 154 -10.83 -8.32 10.13
N ASN A 155 -11.93 -7.57 10.01
CA ASN A 155 -12.59 -7.31 8.73
C ASN A 155 -11.74 -6.36 7.86
N PRO A 156 -11.04 -6.85 6.83
CA PRO A 156 -10.15 -6.02 6.01
C PRO A 156 -10.92 -5.00 5.16
N TRP A 157 -12.16 -5.32 4.79
CA TRP A 157 -13.04 -4.46 4.02
C TRP A 157 -13.55 -3.27 4.82
N LEU A 158 -13.86 -3.46 6.11
CA LEU A 158 -14.23 -2.37 7.00
C LEU A 158 -13.08 -1.40 7.20
N ASN A 159 -11.86 -1.91 7.37
CA ASN A 159 -10.66 -1.07 7.44
C ASN A 159 -10.47 -0.26 6.14
N ALA A 160 -10.55 -0.92 4.99
CA ALA A 160 -10.47 -0.27 3.67
C ALA A 160 -11.57 0.81 3.49
N TYR A 161 -12.80 0.52 3.87
CA TYR A 161 -13.92 1.47 3.83
C TYR A 161 -13.67 2.71 4.70
N ASN A 162 -13.15 2.52 5.92
CA ASN A 162 -12.85 3.63 6.82
C ASN A 162 -11.75 4.54 6.28
N HIS A 163 -10.67 3.97 5.74
CA HIS A 163 -9.64 4.74 5.04
C HIS A 163 -10.20 5.51 3.84
N ALA A 164 -10.97 4.83 2.98
CA ALA A 164 -11.58 5.43 1.80
C ALA A 164 -12.53 6.61 2.14
N ARG A 165 -13.21 6.57 3.29
CA ARG A 165 -14.01 7.70 3.77
C ARG A 165 -13.17 8.93 4.08
N ILE A 166 -12.02 8.75 4.72
CA ILE A 166 -11.14 9.84 5.15
C ILE A 166 -10.52 10.53 3.94
N VAL A 167 -10.03 9.76 2.97
CA VAL A 167 -9.40 10.33 1.76
C VAL A 167 -10.41 10.80 0.71
N GLY A 168 -11.71 10.77 1.01
CA GLY A 168 -12.73 11.27 0.09
C GLY A 168 -12.89 10.46 -1.19
N THR A 169 -12.70 9.14 -1.11
CA THR A 169 -12.93 8.21 -2.23
C THR A 169 -14.33 8.39 -2.83
N LYS A 170 -14.48 8.20 -4.15
CA LYS A 170 -15.76 8.27 -4.85
C LYS A 170 -16.82 7.39 -4.17
N LYS A 171 -18.06 7.89 -4.13
CA LYS A 171 -19.17 7.24 -3.40
C LYS A 171 -19.40 5.80 -3.84
N ASN A 172 -19.43 5.52 -5.16
CA ASN A 172 -19.64 4.18 -5.69
C ASN A 172 -18.58 3.17 -5.21
N LEU A 173 -17.30 3.57 -5.15
CA LEU A 173 -16.23 2.72 -4.64
C LEU A 173 -16.38 2.48 -3.13
N ARG A 174 -16.74 3.51 -2.35
CA ARG A 174 -17.02 3.37 -0.92
C ARG A 174 -18.20 2.46 -0.63
N ASP A 175 -19.28 2.60 -1.39
CA ASP A 175 -20.48 1.75 -1.26
C ASP A 175 -20.13 0.28 -1.55
N ASN A 176 -19.28 0.03 -2.56
CA ASN A 176 -18.79 -1.33 -2.84
C ASN A 176 -17.96 -1.90 -1.68
N LEU A 177 -17.02 -1.13 -1.12
CA LEU A 177 -16.25 -1.56 0.05
C LEU A 177 -17.15 -1.84 1.26
N LYS A 178 -18.20 -1.05 1.45
CA LYS A 178 -19.19 -1.28 2.52
C LYS A 178 -19.95 -2.59 2.32
N LEU A 179 -20.39 -2.88 1.09
CA LEU A 179 -21.03 -4.16 0.76
C LEU A 179 -20.12 -5.36 1.03
N LEU A 180 -18.84 -5.26 0.62
CA LEU A 180 -17.85 -6.30 0.89
C LEU A 180 -17.61 -6.50 2.39
N SER A 181 -17.64 -5.41 3.17
CA SER A 181 -17.56 -5.49 4.63
C SER A 181 -18.77 -6.21 5.24
N ASP A 182 -19.98 -5.92 4.75
CA ASP A 182 -21.21 -6.58 5.21
C ASP A 182 -21.23 -8.06 4.80
N ASP A 183 -20.74 -8.39 3.60
CA ASP A 183 -20.57 -9.78 3.16
C ASP A 183 -19.59 -10.55 4.05
N PHE A 184 -18.48 -9.93 4.42
CA PHE A 184 -17.50 -10.54 5.32
C PHE A 184 -18.12 -10.88 6.69
N ILE A 185 -18.89 -9.95 7.29
CA ILE A 185 -19.61 -10.18 8.56
C ILE A 185 -20.58 -11.36 8.43
N ASN A 186 -21.25 -11.48 7.29
CA ASN A 186 -22.17 -12.57 6.98
C ASN A 186 -21.47 -13.85 6.48
N LYS A 187 -20.14 -13.94 6.59
CA LYS A 187 -19.33 -15.07 6.14
C LYS A 187 -19.47 -15.41 4.65
N ARG A 188 -19.83 -14.42 3.84
CA ARG A 188 -19.84 -14.49 2.38
C ARG A 188 -18.52 -13.95 1.84
N TYR A 189 -17.53 -14.83 1.75
CA TYR A 189 -16.19 -14.46 1.32
C TYR A 189 -16.10 -14.32 -0.20
N GLN A 190 -15.16 -13.52 -0.66
CA GLN A 190 -14.99 -13.20 -2.07
C GLN A 190 -14.05 -14.20 -2.77
N HIS A 191 -14.06 -14.19 -4.11
CA HIS A 191 -13.10 -14.94 -4.92
C HIS A 191 -11.95 -14.02 -5.33
N ILE A 192 -10.71 -14.53 -5.26
CA ILE A 192 -9.51 -13.76 -5.58
C ILE A 192 -9.43 -13.42 -7.07
N ASP A 193 -9.93 -14.30 -7.94
CA ASP A 193 -9.84 -14.17 -9.40
C ASP A 193 -10.57 -12.94 -9.97
N ASN A 194 -11.46 -12.35 -9.15
CA ASN A 194 -12.23 -11.15 -9.50
C ASN A 194 -11.63 -9.87 -8.88
N LYS A 195 -10.39 -9.91 -8.43
CA LYS A 195 -9.75 -8.77 -7.76
C LYS A 195 -8.42 -8.40 -8.43
N ASN A 196 -8.18 -7.10 -8.50
CA ASN A 196 -6.89 -6.57 -8.93
C ASN A 196 -5.95 -6.51 -7.71
N ILE A 197 -4.80 -7.16 -7.80
CA ILE A 197 -3.85 -7.33 -6.69
C ILE A 197 -2.48 -6.77 -7.08
N ILE A 198 -1.86 -6.06 -6.14
CA ILE A 198 -0.47 -5.59 -6.20
C ILE A 198 0.27 -6.28 -5.04
N PRO A 199 0.88 -7.43 -5.28
CA PRO A 199 1.64 -8.15 -4.26
C PRO A 199 3.07 -7.63 -4.13
#